data_c7cb38afe0316b954f346c96e0fe4d89
#
_entry.id   c7cb38afe0316b954f346c96e0fe4d89
#
_cell.length_a   1.000
_cell.length_b   1.000
_cell.length_c   1.000
_cell.angle_alpha   90.00
_cell.angle_beta   90.00
_cell.angle_gamma   90.00
#
_symmetry.space_group_name_H-M   'P 1'
#
loop_
_entity.id
_entity.type
_entity.pdbx_description
1 polymer ?
#
loop_
_entity_poly.entity_id
_entity_poly.type
_entity_poly.pdbx_seq_one_letter_code
_entity_poly.pdbx_strand_id
1 'polypeptide(L)'
;MNFLNKMERKIGKYAIPNLMIYLIAAYCIGFVIYTVNPNFMLMLTLSPYHILHGQVWRLITWILMPTDTRVFSLLIMALLYYQLGSALERSWGTFRFNVYIFGGMLFTVIGAFILYGIYAAAGTGSLETISLISSLTFTTNYINLTIFLAFAVMYPEMQILLFFIIPVKM
;
A
#
# COMPACT_ATOMS: atom_id res chain seq x y z
N MET A 1 -4.43 -30.33 3.01
CA MET A 1 -5.16 -29.28 2.25
C MET A 1 -4.86 -27.96 2.94
N ASN A 2 -4.12 -27.05 2.26
CA ASN A 2 -3.63 -25.82 2.90
C ASN A 2 -4.79 -24.86 3.24
N PHE A 3 -4.68 -24.18 4.38
CA PHE A 3 -5.66 -23.20 4.87
C PHE A 3 -6.13 -22.22 3.79
N LEU A 4 -5.21 -21.70 2.98
CA LEU A 4 -5.48 -20.81 1.86
C LEU A 4 -6.42 -21.43 0.81
N ASN A 5 -6.25 -22.71 0.46
CA ASN A 5 -7.11 -23.37 -0.51
C ASN A 5 -8.56 -23.54 0.01
N LYS A 6 -8.72 -23.71 1.33
CA LYS A 6 -10.04 -23.76 1.96
C LYS A 6 -10.73 -22.41 1.95
N MET A 7 -9.97 -21.33 2.20
CA MET A 7 -10.48 -19.96 2.10
C MET A 7 -10.82 -19.59 0.65
N GLU A 8 -9.96 -19.94 -0.31
CA GLU A 8 -10.18 -19.70 -1.72
C GLU A 8 -11.49 -20.30 -2.23
N ARG A 9 -11.81 -21.53 -1.82
CA ARG A 9 -13.08 -22.19 -2.16
C ARG A 9 -14.30 -21.49 -1.56
N LYS A 10 -14.17 -20.87 -0.37
CA LYS A 10 -15.29 -20.25 0.35
C LYS A 10 -15.52 -18.78 -0.06
N ILE A 11 -14.45 -18.02 -0.20
CA ILE A 11 -14.52 -16.56 -0.42
C ILE A 11 -13.80 -16.09 -1.70
N GLY A 12 -13.22 -17.00 -2.49
CA GLY A 12 -12.51 -16.67 -3.73
C GLY A 12 -13.37 -15.94 -4.77
N LYS A 13 -14.70 -16.15 -4.74
CA LYS A 13 -15.66 -15.44 -5.60
C LYS A 13 -15.73 -13.93 -5.36
N TYR A 14 -15.26 -13.45 -4.19
CA TYR A 14 -15.20 -12.03 -3.85
C TYR A 14 -13.84 -11.40 -4.16
N ALA A 15 -12.89 -12.17 -4.70
CA ALA A 15 -11.59 -11.63 -5.09
C ALA A 15 -11.77 -10.62 -6.23
N ILE A 16 -11.12 -9.47 -6.06
CA ILE A 16 -11.19 -8.36 -7.02
C ILE A 16 -10.17 -8.64 -8.14
N PRO A 17 -10.60 -8.86 -9.37
CA PRO A 17 -9.67 -9.04 -10.48
C PRO A 17 -8.99 -7.71 -10.83
N ASN A 18 -7.73 -7.80 -11.27
CA ASN A 18 -6.93 -6.62 -11.61
C ASN A 18 -6.84 -5.58 -10.48
N LEU A 19 -6.66 -6.03 -9.24
CA LEU A 19 -6.60 -5.18 -8.06
C LEU A 19 -5.62 -3.99 -8.21
N MET A 20 -4.54 -4.18 -8.99
CA MET A 20 -3.56 -3.12 -9.25
C MET A 20 -4.14 -1.90 -9.94
N ILE A 21 -5.12 -2.07 -10.83
CA ILE A 21 -5.76 -0.94 -11.50
C ILE A 21 -6.50 -0.07 -10.48
N TYR A 22 -7.18 -0.68 -9.52
CA TYR A 22 -7.90 0.04 -8.46
C TYR A 22 -6.93 0.79 -7.52
N LEU A 23 -5.78 0.19 -7.20
CA LEU A 23 -4.75 0.86 -6.41
C LEU A 23 -4.14 2.05 -7.15
N ILE A 24 -3.82 1.90 -8.42
CA ILE A 24 -3.30 2.98 -9.26
C ILE A 24 -4.34 4.10 -9.39
N ALA A 25 -5.61 3.75 -9.61
CA ALA A 25 -6.69 4.74 -9.65
C ALA A 25 -6.81 5.50 -8.31
N ALA A 26 -6.67 4.81 -7.18
CA ALA A 26 -6.65 5.43 -5.86
C ALA A 26 -5.48 6.43 -5.72
N TYR A 27 -4.28 6.08 -6.19
CA TYR A 27 -3.13 7.00 -6.20
C TYR A 27 -3.35 8.21 -7.12
N CYS A 28 -3.99 8.03 -8.29
CA CYS A 28 -4.34 9.14 -9.17
C CYS A 28 -5.36 10.09 -8.51
N ILE A 29 -6.37 9.55 -7.85
CA ILE A 29 -7.35 10.35 -7.09
C ILE A 29 -6.64 11.12 -5.97
N GLY A 30 -5.78 10.45 -5.21
CA GLY A 30 -5.00 11.09 -4.16
C GLY A 30 -4.08 12.20 -4.68
N PHE A 31 -3.46 12.00 -5.84
CA PHE A 31 -2.65 13.02 -6.49
C PHE A 31 -3.49 14.25 -6.87
N VAL A 32 -4.69 14.06 -7.42
CA VAL A 32 -5.61 15.18 -7.73
C VAL A 32 -6.00 15.92 -6.45
N ILE A 33 -6.34 15.21 -5.37
CA ILE A 33 -6.65 15.82 -4.08
C ILE A 33 -5.46 16.63 -3.55
N TYR A 34 -4.25 16.09 -3.66
CA TYR A 34 -3.03 16.77 -3.23
C TYR A 34 -2.79 18.07 -4.02
N THR A 35 -3.00 18.06 -5.33
CA THR A 35 -2.79 19.26 -6.18
C THR A 35 -3.82 20.35 -5.91
N VAL A 36 -5.06 19.97 -5.55
CA VAL A 36 -6.13 20.93 -5.23
C VAL A 36 -5.98 21.50 -3.82
N ASN A 37 -5.71 20.66 -2.84
CA ASN A 37 -5.55 21.08 -1.44
C ASN A 37 -4.62 20.13 -0.67
N PRO A 38 -3.32 20.46 -0.55
CA PRO A 38 -2.36 19.64 0.18
C PRO A 38 -2.74 19.41 1.65
N ASN A 39 -3.40 20.38 2.30
CA ASN A 39 -3.81 20.25 3.70
C ASN A 39 -4.91 19.21 3.90
N PHE A 40 -5.78 19.02 2.90
CA PHE A 40 -6.81 17.99 2.94
C PHE A 40 -6.20 16.59 2.95
N MET A 41 -5.04 16.44 2.32
CA MET A 41 -4.29 15.19 2.30
C MET A 41 -3.90 14.72 3.71
N LEU A 42 -3.59 15.64 4.62
CA LEU A 42 -3.27 15.31 6.02
C LEU A 42 -4.45 14.67 6.76
N MET A 43 -5.68 14.95 6.34
CA MET A 43 -6.88 14.32 6.91
C MET A 43 -7.10 12.89 6.43
N LEU A 44 -6.40 12.47 5.37
CA LEU A 44 -6.51 11.14 4.77
C LEU A 44 -5.40 10.19 5.22
N THR A 45 -4.32 10.71 5.86
CA THR A 45 -3.18 9.91 6.32
C THR A 45 -3.57 8.93 7.43
N LEU A 46 -2.84 7.82 7.53
CA LEU A 46 -3.00 6.82 8.58
C LEU A 46 -2.50 7.40 9.93
N SER A 47 -3.42 7.88 10.75
CA SER A 47 -3.12 8.53 12.03
C SER A 47 -3.81 7.79 13.16
N PRO A 48 -3.11 6.97 13.96
CA PRO A 48 -3.70 6.21 15.06
C PRO A 48 -4.44 7.08 16.09
N TYR A 49 -3.88 8.22 16.45
CA TYR A 49 -4.51 9.17 17.37
C TYR A 49 -5.91 9.60 16.90
N HIS A 50 -6.02 10.08 15.66
CA HIS A 50 -7.28 10.56 15.11
C HIS A 50 -8.29 9.42 14.89
N ILE A 51 -7.81 8.21 14.55
CA ILE A 51 -8.66 7.02 14.42
C ILE A 51 -9.31 6.68 15.77
N LEU A 52 -8.54 6.71 16.86
CA LEU A 52 -9.05 6.49 18.22
C LEU A 52 -10.03 7.59 18.68
N HIS A 53 -9.95 8.79 18.09
CA HIS A 53 -10.89 9.91 18.34
C HIS A 53 -12.06 9.95 17.35
N GLY A 54 -12.36 8.83 16.67
CA GLY A 54 -13.56 8.67 15.84
C GLY A 54 -13.37 8.86 14.34
N GLN A 55 -12.16 9.20 13.84
CA GLN A 55 -11.90 9.38 12.41
C GLN A 55 -11.55 8.03 11.73
N VAL A 56 -12.47 7.07 11.81
CA VAL A 56 -12.27 5.68 11.35
C VAL A 56 -12.07 5.56 9.83
N TRP A 57 -12.53 6.52 9.04
CA TRP A 57 -12.32 6.55 7.58
C TRP A 57 -10.83 6.53 7.20
N ARG A 58 -9.94 7.03 8.05
CA ARG A 58 -8.49 7.02 7.85
C ARG A 58 -7.91 5.62 7.70
N LEU A 59 -8.60 4.57 8.21
CA LEU A 59 -8.21 3.17 8.01
C LEU A 59 -8.26 2.73 6.54
N ILE A 60 -9.01 3.44 5.70
CA ILE A 60 -9.16 3.13 4.29
C ILE A 60 -8.54 4.24 3.43
N THR A 61 -8.77 5.50 3.79
CA THR A 61 -8.40 6.64 2.95
C THR A 61 -6.89 6.85 2.82
N TRP A 62 -6.07 6.32 3.75
CA TRP A 62 -4.61 6.40 3.63
C TRP A 62 -4.06 5.72 2.34
N ILE A 63 -4.83 4.80 1.75
CA ILE A 63 -4.48 4.14 0.49
C ILE A 63 -4.47 5.15 -0.68
N LEU A 64 -5.22 6.26 -0.57
CA LEU A 64 -5.23 7.34 -1.55
C LEU A 64 -3.93 8.14 -1.56
N MET A 65 -3.08 8.00 -0.54
CA MET A 65 -1.85 8.79 -0.45
C MET A 65 -0.88 8.40 -1.57
N PRO A 66 -0.58 9.31 -2.51
CA PRO A 66 0.33 9.02 -3.60
C PRO A 66 1.75 8.84 -3.05
N THR A 67 2.50 7.95 -3.66
CA THR A 67 3.88 7.65 -3.29
C THR A 67 4.84 8.80 -3.62
N ASP A 68 4.50 9.58 -4.66
CA ASP A 68 5.25 10.77 -5.08
C ASP A 68 4.26 11.86 -5.54
N THR A 69 4.68 13.10 -5.41
CA THR A 69 3.91 14.30 -5.79
C THR A 69 4.25 14.82 -7.18
N ARG A 70 5.16 14.16 -7.90
CA ARG A 70 5.56 14.52 -9.26
C ARG A 70 4.79 13.68 -10.26
N VAL A 71 4.14 14.33 -11.24
CA VAL A 71 3.35 13.66 -12.29
C VAL A 71 4.16 12.58 -13.02
N PHE A 72 5.39 12.91 -13.41
CA PHE A 72 6.25 11.99 -14.15
C PHE A 72 6.62 10.75 -13.33
N SER A 73 6.95 10.95 -12.06
CA SER A 73 7.25 9.87 -11.14
C SER A 73 6.03 8.98 -10.89
N LEU A 74 4.85 9.57 -10.72
CA LEU A 74 3.60 8.83 -10.56
C LEU A 74 3.30 7.95 -11.77
N LEU A 75 3.49 8.46 -13.00
CA LEU A 75 3.27 7.69 -14.23
C LEU A 75 4.22 6.49 -14.34
N ILE A 76 5.50 6.70 -14.03
CA ILE A 76 6.49 5.62 -14.04
C ILE A 76 6.13 4.55 -13.02
N MET A 77 5.81 4.97 -11.79
CA MET A 77 5.41 4.05 -10.73
C MET A 77 4.14 3.29 -11.09
N ALA A 78 3.14 3.96 -11.65
CA ALA A 78 1.90 3.33 -12.08
C ALA A 78 2.16 2.23 -13.14
N LEU A 79 2.99 2.51 -14.14
CA LEU A 79 3.39 1.54 -15.16
C LEU A 79 4.14 0.35 -14.54
N LEU A 80 5.14 0.64 -13.70
CA LEU A 80 5.96 -0.38 -13.06
C LEU A 80 5.10 -1.30 -12.19
N TYR A 81 4.34 -0.74 -11.25
CA TYR A 81 3.53 -1.53 -10.33
C TYR A 81 2.37 -2.25 -11.02
N TYR A 82 1.83 -1.69 -12.09
CA TYR A 82 0.86 -2.40 -12.92
C TYR A 82 1.46 -3.67 -13.54
N GLN A 83 2.66 -3.57 -14.10
CA GLN A 83 3.35 -4.73 -14.69
C GLN A 83 3.70 -5.77 -13.62
N LEU A 84 4.30 -5.35 -12.50
CA LEU A 84 4.70 -6.25 -11.41
C LEU A 84 3.48 -6.94 -10.79
N GLY A 85 2.45 -6.18 -10.44
CA GLY A 85 1.26 -6.71 -9.81
C GLY A 85 0.44 -7.61 -10.72
N SER A 86 0.32 -7.27 -12.01
CA SER A 86 -0.36 -8.13 -12.99
C SER A 86 0.40 -9.44 -13.22
N ALA A 87 1.74 -9.42 -13.21
CA ALA A 87 2.54 -10.63 -13.31
C ALA A 87 2.36 -11.54 -12.08
N LEU A 88 2.36 -10.96 -10.87
CA LEU A 88 2.11 -11.69 -9.63
C LEU A 88 0.68 -12.26 -9.59
N GLU A 89 -0.32 -11.48 -9.99
CA GLU A 89 -1.72 -11.92 -10.02
C GLU A 89 -1.91 -13.10 -11.00
N ARG A 90 -1.24 -13.07 -12.15
CA ARG A 90 -1.26 -14.19 -13.11
C ARG A 90 -0.58 -15.45 -12.57
N SER A 91 0.49 -15.29 -11.79
CA SER A 91 1.23 -16.41 -11.21
C SER A 91 0.54 -17.06 -10.04
N TRP A 92 -0.03 -16.27 -9.13
CA TRP A 92 -0.61 -16.75 -7.87
C TRP A 92 -2.12 -17.00 -7.96
N GLY A 93 -2.76 -16.37 -8.94
CA GLY A 93 -4.21 -16.27 -9.04
C GLY A 93 -4.76 -15.09 -8.25
N THR A 94 -5.90 -14.57 -8.70
CA THR A 94 -6.53 -13.34 -8.17
C THR A 94 -6.76 -13.40 -6.66
N PHE A 95 -7.27 -14.52 -6.14
CA PHE A 95 -7.56 -14.65 -4.71
C PHE A 95 -6.32 -14.51 -3.83
N ARG A 96 -5.26 -15.24 -4.14
CA ARG A 96 -4.03 -15.23 -3.35
C ARG A 96 -3.32 -13.88 -3.42
N PHE A 97 -3.34 -13.24 -4.59
CA PHE A 97 -2.81 -11.90 -4.75
C PHE A 97 -3.59 -10.88 -3.92
N ASN A 98 -4.93 -10.94 -3.91
CA ASN A 98 -5.75 -10.09 -3.05
C ASN A 98 -5.45 -10.29 -1.57
N VAL A 99 -5.38 -11.54 -1.10
CA VAL A 99 -5.02 -11.86 0.30
C VAL A 99 -3.66 -11.29 0.67
N TYR A 100 -2.69 -11.36 -0.23
CA TYR A 100 -1.36 -10.79 -0.02
C TYR A 100 -1.39 -9.28 0.15
N ILE A 101 -2.04 -8.56 -0.76
CA ILE A 101 -2.14 -7.09 -0.72
C ILE A 101 -2.93 -6.62 0.50
N PHE A 102 -4.12 -7.18 0.75
CA PHE A 102 -4.92 -6.81 1.91
C PHE A 102 -4.24 -7.20 3.24
N GLY A 103 -3.52 -8.31 3.25
CA GLY A 103 -2.67 -8.69 4.38
C GLY A 103 -1.58 -7.65 4.64
N GLY A 104 -0.88 -7.19 3.61
CA GLY A 104 0.12 -6.12 3.71
C GLY A 104 -0.48 -4.82 4.26
N MET A 105 -1.67 -4.43 3.75
CA MET A 105 -2.39 -3.25 4.26
C MET A 105 -2.73 -3.41 5.75
N LEU A 106 -3.25 -4.56 6.15
CA LEU A 106 -3.60 -4.84 7.53
C LEU A 106 -2.38 -4.79 8.44
N PHE A 107 -1.26 -5.41 8.03
CA PHE A 107 -0.02 -5.34 8.80
C PHE A 107 0.55 -3.92 8.91
N THR A 108 0.40 -3.10 7.88
CA THR A 108 0.77 -1.67 7.92
C THR A 108 -0.04 -0.92 8.96
N VAL A 109 -1.35 -1.14 9.01
CA VAL A 109 -2.23 -0.54 10.02
C VAL A 109 -1.84 -1.01 11.42
N ILE A 110 -1.69 -2.32 11.63
CA ILE A 110 -1.28 -2.88 12.93
C ILE A 110 0.07 -2.29 13.35
N GLY A 111 1.05 -2.22 12.44
CA GLY A 111 2.36 -1.63 12.70
C GLY A 111 2.27 -0.18 13.16
N ALA A 112 1.40 0.63 12.54
CA ALA A 112 1.18 2.01 12.92
C ALA A 112 0.62 2.13 14.35
N PHE A 113 -0.33 1.28 14.72
CA PHE A 113 -0.89 1.25 16.08
C PHE A 113 0.11 0.75 17.13
N ILE A 114 0.94 -0.26 16.79
CA ILE A 114 2.00 -0.75 17.69
C ILE A 114 3.02 0.35 17.93
N LEU A 115 3.51 1.02 16.88
CA LEU A 115 4.46 2.12 17.01
C LEU A 115 3.88 3.23 17.87
N TYR A 116 2.64 3.64 17.61
CA TYR A 116 1.93 4.63 18.41
C TYR A 116 1.85 4.22 19.87
N GLY A 117 1.49 2.97 20.17
CA GLY A 117 1.39 2.45 21.55
C GLY A 117 2.72 2.42 22.29
N ILE A 118 3.83 2.03 21.60
CA ILE A 118 5.17 2.01 22.18
C ILE A 118 5.62 3.43 22.59
N TYR A 119 5.48 4.40 21.69
CA TYR A 119 5.88 5.79 21.98
C TYR A 119 4.98 6.44 23.05
N ALA A 120 3.69 6.15 23.02
CA ALA A 120 2.75 6.62 24.03
C ALA A 120 3.09 6.07 25.44
N ALA A 121 3.45 4.79 25.52
CA ALA A 121 3.89 4.15 26.76
C ALA A 121 5.24 4.67 27.25
N ALA A 122 6.15 5.01 26.32
CA ALA A 122 7.46 5.60 26.64
C ALA A 122 7.40 7.07 27.10
N GLY A 123 6.23 7.71 27.00
CA GLY A 123 6.06 9.13 27.40
C GLY A 123 6.85 10.13 26.53
N THR A 124 7.22 9.75 25.31
CA THR A 124 8.04 10.56 24.41
C THR A 124 7.18 11.51 23.57
N GLY A 125 6.95 12.73 24.05
CA GLY A 125 6.25 13.78 23.30
C GLY A 125 4.72 13.73 23.45
N SER A 126 4.02 14.62 22.71
CA SER A 126 2.55 14.62 22.71
C SER A 126 2.01 13.49 21.84
N LEU A 127 0.84 12.94 22.23
CA LEU A 127 0.18 11.85 21.46
C LEU A 127 -0.08 12.23 20.00
N GLU A 128 -0.32 13.51 19.75
CA GLU A 128 -0.52 14.04 18.40
C GLU A 128 0.79 14.02 17.59
N THR A 129 1.91 14.42 18.18
CA THR A 129 3.24 14.35 17.54
C THR A 129 3.63 12.90 17.23
N ILE A 130 3.39 11.97 18.15
CA ILE A 130 3.63 10.54 17.96
C ILE A 130 2.79 10.01 16.80
N SER A 131 1.54 10.45 16.70
CA SER A 131 0.64 10.07 15.61
C SER A 131 1.12 10.62 14.26
N LEU A 132 1.66 11.84 14.20
CA LEU A 132 2.27 12.39 12.99
C LEU A 132 3.47 11.55 12.54
N ILE A 133 4.36 11.17 13.45
CA ILE A 133 5.49 10.28 13.15
C ILE A 133 4.98 8.95 12.60
N SER A 134 3.97 8.35 13.22
CA SER A 134 3.38 7.11 12.73
C SER A 134 2.80 7.25 11.31
N SER A 135 2.12 8.36 11.02
CA SER A 135 1.50 8.61 9.71
C SER A 135 2.52 8.86 8.61
N LEU A 136 3.68 9.44 8.94
CA LEU A 136 4.78 9.65 8.00
C LEU A 136 5.59 8.37 7.77
N THR A 137 5.65 7.49 8.78
CA THR A 137 6.36 6.21 8.68
C THR A 137 5.56 5.19 7.89
N PHE A 138 4.28 4.98 8.26
CA PHE A 138 3.41 3.97 7.64
C PHE A 138 2.61 4.54 6.47
N THR A 139 3.24 4.54 5.31
CA THR A 139 2.69 5.05 4.04
C THR A 139 2.43 3.92 3.05
N THR A 140 1.83 4.24 1.91
CA THR A 140 1.60 3.33 0.79
C THR A 140 2.88 2.75 0.20
N ASN A 141 4.06 3.32 0.52
CA ASN A 141 5.37 2.80 0.13
C ASN A 141 5.59 1.35 0.58
N TYR A 142 5.05 0.96 1.74
CA TYR A 142 5.17 -0.42 2.21
C TYR A 142 4.39 -1.40 1.34
N ILE A 143 3.20 -1.02 0.84
CA ILE A 143 2.45 -1.85 -0.11
C ILE A 143 3.24 -2.03 -1.40
N ASN A 144 3.79 -0.94 -1.92
CA ASN A 144 4.59 -0.95 -3.13
C ASN A 144 5.86 -1.79 -2.95
N LEU A 145 6.53 -1.66 -1.80
CA LEU A 145 7.71 -2.45 -1.46
C LEU A 145 7.37 -3.95 -1.36
N THR A 146 6.23 -4.32 -0.77
CA THR A 146 5.83 -5.74 -0.70
C THR A 146 5.59 -6.33 -2.07
N ILE A 147 4.97 -5.59 -3.00
CA ILE A 147 4.78 -6.02 -4.40
C ILE A 147 6.13 -6.23 -5.08
N PHE A 148 7.04 -5.27 -4.93
CA PHE A 148 8.37 -5.34 -5.49
C PHE A 148 9.16 -6.54 -4.96
N LEU A 149 9.17 -6.76 -3.63
CA LEU A 149 9.84 -7.89 -3.01
C LEU A 149 9.24 -9.23 -3.44
N ALA A 150 7.91 -9.34 -3.50
CA ALA A 150 7.24 -10.54 -3.97
C ALA A 150 7.64 -10.87 -5.41
N PHE A 151 7.71 -9.85 -6.27
CA PHE A 151 8.14 -10.02 -7.65
C PHE A 151 9.61 -10.45 -7.73
N ALA A 152 10.50 -9.81 -6.96
CA ALA A 152 11.93 -10.14 -6.93
C ALA A 152 12.18 -11.60 -6.50
N VAL A 153 11.42 -12.09 -5.51
CA VAL A 153 11.52 -13.49 -5.05
C VAL A 153 10.99 -14.48 -6.09
N MET A 154 9.91 -14.12 -6.79
CA MET A 154 9.29 -14.99 -7.80
C MET A 154 10.07 -15.05 -9.12
N TYR A 155 10.74 -13.98 -9.47
CA TYR A 155 11.40 -13.81 -10.76
C TYR A 155 12.83 -13.29 -10.61
N PRO A 156 13.75 -14.03 -9.95
CA PRO A 156 15.10 -13.57 -9.65
C PRO A 156 15.96 -13.35 -10.90
N GLU A 157 15.65 -14.07 -12.00
CA GLU A 157 16.38 -13.97 -13.26
C GLU A 157 15.78 -12.94 -14.23
N MET A 158 14.61 -12.36 -13.91
CA MET A 158 13.99 -11.36 -14.77
C MET A 158 14.66 -9.99 -14.62
N GLN A 159 15.09 -9.44 -15.75
CA GLN A 159 15.51 -8.05 -15.84
C GLN A 159 14.26 -7.18 -16.01
N ILE A 160 14.02 -6.25 -15.10
CA ILE A 160 12.98 -5.25 -15.29
C ILE A 160 13.53 -4.20 -16.25
N LEU A 161 12.94 -4.15 -17.45
CA LEU A 161 13.22 -3.07 -18.40
C LEU A 161 12.53 -1.80 -17.92
N LEU A 162 13.24 -1.02 -17.12
CA LEU A 162 12.83 0.33 -16.77
C LEU A 162 12.89 1.18 -18.04
N PHE A 163 11.73 1.70 -18.48
CA PHE A 163 11.58 2.45 -19.73
C PHE A 163 11.87 1.68 -21.04
N PHE A 164 11.82 0.35 -21.05
CA PHE A 164 12.24 -0.46 -22.21
C PHE A 164 13.69 -0.24 -22.67
N ILE A 165 14.50 0.53 -21.93
CA ILE A 165 15.83 0.97 -22.35
C ILE A 165 16.93 0.47 -21.41
N ILE A 166 16.68 0.41 -20.09
CA ILE A 166 17.69 0.06 -19.10
C ILE A 166 17.32 -1.28 -18.43
N PRO A 167 18.06 -2.37 -18.70
CA PRO A 167 17.88 -3.62 -17.98
C PRO A 167 18.45 -3.48 -16.57
N VAL A 168 17.58 -3.49 -15.56
CA VAL A 168 17.98 -3.54 -14.15
C VAL A 168 17.92 -5.01 -13.71
N LYS A 169 19.09 -5.59 -13.44
CA LYS A 169 19.19 -6.94 -12.86
C LYS A 169 18.89 -6.85 -11.38
N MET A 170 17.95 -7.67 -10.91
CA MET A 170 17.66 -7.81 -9.50
C MET A 170 18.63 -8.74 -8.80
#